data_e339de0040049851688e8cd3629e2342
#
_entry.id   e339de0040049851688e8cd3629e2342
#
_cell.length_a   1.000
_cell.length_b   1.000
_cell.length_c   1.000
_cell.angle_alpha   90.00
_cell.angle_beta   90.00
_cell.angle_gamma   90.00
#
_symmetry.space_group_name_H-M   'P 1'
#
loop_
_entity.id
_entity.type
_entity.pdbx_description
1 polymer ?
#
loop_
_entity_poly.entity_id
_entity_poly.type
_entity_poly.pdbx_seq_one_letter_code
_entity_poly.pdbx_strand_id
1 'polypeptide(L)'
;MKKILLIIIFSILLTPLYAGPADKVRDGFISKKNVHPVKNDFNISDPKNKIILIYNHGQNENDMALQSCAWVSMLRNSASLIDEEIDGKRIMVYNFCTNHLAGDMSPKKDWWTLKTPEVYKGKHKLDKRVEANLDLINKFVKAGVPRKQIFITGHSCGGKTTLLFMSRYPDKVGGGISYMHACFGKLSHKYKVKKLGVEKAMEKFRKKWKGPHDLRQKMNDEIKNNLKTPVLAFTHPRDKYEGLLSDWLEEIPGMKRIVISENYKINGKKCIRKGYDWSEPVKKGHDMDTGLCFQYYNPVILDYIASRIK
;
A
#
# COMPACT_ATOMS: atom_id res chain seq x y z
N MET A 1 -25.19 26.70 -54.02
CA MET A 1 -24.09 25.93 -53.39
C MET A 1 -23.53 26.63 -52.14
N LYS A 2 -24.37 27.04 -51.16
CA LYS A 2 -23.94 27.72 -49.93
C LYS A 2 -24.54 27.14 -48.63
N LYS A 3 -25.17 25.96 -48.68
CA LYS A 3 -25.85 25.38 -47.50
C LYS A 3 -25.19 24.10 -46.92
N ILE A 4 -24.08 23.63 -47.52
CA ILE A 4 -23.42 22.39 -47.07
C ILE A 4 -22.23 22.67 -46.12
N LEU A 5 -21.76 23.91 -46.01
CA LEU A 5 -20.58 24.24 -45.22
C LEU A 5 -20.86 24.46 -43.72
N LEU A 6 -22.13 24.59 -43.32
CA LEU A 6 -22.49 24.89 -41.93
C LEU A 6 -22.69 23.64 -41.04
N ILE A 7 -22.81 22.45 -41.65
CA ILE A 7 -23.07 21.20 -40.89
C ILE A 7 -21.77 20.53 -40.41
N ILE A 8 -20.65 20.82 -41.08
CA ILE A 8 -19.35 20.17 -40.73
C ILE A 8 -18.67 20.83 -39.54
N ILE A 9 -18.95 22.11 -39.27
CA ILE A 9 -18.32 22.83 -38.14
C ILE A 9 -18.93 22.50 -36.80
N PHE A 10 -20.18 22.01 -36.76
CA PHE A 10 -20.84 21.66 -35.50
C PHE A 10 -20.55 20.23 -35.00
N SER A 11 -20.02 19.38 -35.89
CA SER A 11 -19.67 17.99 -35.54
C SER A 11 -18.31 17.84 -34.84
N ILE A 12 -17.47 18.88 -34.83
CA ILE A 12 -16.13 18.84 -34.24
C ILE A 12 -16.13 19.29 -32.77
N LEU A 13 -17.24 19.89 -32.28
CA LEU A 13 -17.31 20.41 -30.91
C LEU A 13 -17.96 19.47 -29.89
N LEU A 14 -18.32 18.25 -30.27
CA LEU A 14 -18.91 17.23 -29.39
C LEU A 14 -18.07 15.96 -29.32
N THR A 15 -16.75 16.04 -29.41
CA THR A 15 -15.94 15.00 -28.83
C THR A 15 -16.11 15.12 -27.34
N PRO A 16 -16.73 14.14 -26.66
CA PRO A 16 -16.65 14.12 -25.21
C PRO A 16 -15.17 14.12 -24.87
N LEU A 17 -14.73 15.14 -24.15
CA LEU A 17 -13.47 15.08 -23.41
C LEU A 17 -13.57 13.82 -22.54
N TYR A 18 -13.12 12.71 -23.07
CA TYR A 18 -12.83 11.54 -22.26
C TYR A 18 -11.73 12.00 -21.31
N ALA A 19 -12.15 12.51 -20.16
CA ALA A 19 -11.26 12.62 -19.02
C ALA A 19 -10.62 11.25 -18.86
N GLY A 20 -9.34 11.16 -19.15
CA GLY A 20 -8.62 9.90 -19.09
C GLY A 20 -8.73 9.27 -17.68
N PRO A 21 -8.43 7.97 -17.51
CA PRO A 21 -8.48 7.30 -16.21
C PRO A 21 -7.76 8.08 -15.10
N ALA A 22 -6.82 8.92 -15.46
CA ALA A 22 -6.03 9.77 -14.58
C ALA A 22 -6.85 10.76 -13.73
N ASP A 23 -7.98 11.25 -14.24
CA ASP A 23 -8.79 12.23 -13.55
C ASP A 23 -9.73 11.60 -12.50
N LYS A 24 -9.86 10.27 -12.49
CA LYS A 24 -10.80 9.53 -11.64
C LYS A 24 -10.18 9.02 -10.34
N VAL A 25 -8.86 9.00 -10.22
CA VAL A 25 -8.19 8.42 -9.06
C VAL A 25 -7.73 9.51 -8.12
N ARG A 26 -8.43 9.62 -7.02
CA ARG A 26 -8.15 10.60 -5.97
C ARG A 26 -8.05 9.91 -4.62
N ASP A 27 -7.40 10.58 -3.69
CA ASP A 27 -7.45 10.22 -2.29
C ASP A 27 -8.91 10.31 -1.80
N GLY A 28 -9.30 9.41 -0.91
CA GLY A 28 -10.60 9.51 -0.30
C GLY A 28 -11.10 8.22 0.33
N PHE A 29 -12.23 8.32 1.00
CA PHE A 29 -12.91 7.16 1.52
C PHE A 29 -13.49 6.31 0.40
N ILE A 30 -13.36 4.99 0.56
CA ILE A 30 -13.93 3.98 -0.32
C ILE A 30 -15.12 3.30 0.36
N SER A 31 -15.90 2.52 -0.40
CA SER A 31 -17.00 1.72 0.13
C SER A 31 -16.86 0.25 -0.29
N LYS A 32 -17.61 -0.64 0.36
CA LYS A 32 -17.67 -2.08 -0.03
C LYS A 32 -18.06 -2.28 -1.50
N LYS A 33 -18.93 -1.40 -2.02
CA LYS A 33 -19.44 -1.48 -3.40
C LYS A 33 -18.56 -0.73 -4.41
N ASN A 34 -17.90 0.34 -3.97
CA ASN A 34 -17.09 1.18 -4.85
C ASN A 34 -15.75 1.49 -4.19
N VAL A 35 -14.69 0.88 -4.71
CA VAL A 35 -13.32 1.09 -4.24
C VAL A 35 -12.63 2.31 -4.88
N HIS A 36 -13.33 3.04 -5.73
CA HIS A 36 -12.88 4.33 -6.20
C HIS A 36 -13.37 5.42 -5.24
N PRO A 37 -12.49 6.27 -4.71
CA PRO A 37 -12.89 7.35 -3.84
C PRO A 37 -13.89 8.26 -4.52
N VAL A 38 -15.02 8.52 -3.86
CA VAL A 38 -16.07 9.40 -4.37
C VAL A 38 -15.88 10.82 -3.85
N LYS A 39 -15.30 10.94 -2.65
CA LYS A 39 -15.20 12.19 -1.92
C LYS A 39 -13.94 12.24 -1.08
N ASN A 40 -13.21 13.33 -1.19
CA ASN A 40 -12.06 13.61 -0.34
C ASN A 40 -12.43 14.72 0.65
N ASP A 41 -13.31 14.41 1.60
CA ASP A 41 -13.58 15.30 2.70
C ASP A 41 -13.25 14.65 4.04
N PHE A 42 -12.92 15.47 5.01
CA PHE A 42 -12.61 15.08 6.37
C PHE A 42 -13.78 15.37 7.33
N ASN A 43 -14.98 15.62 6.79
CA ASN A 43 -16.17 15.77 7.59
C ASN A 43 -16.69 14.38 8.01
N ILE A 44 -16.13 13.86 9.08
CA ILE A 44 -16.43 12.52 9.60
C ILE A 44 -17.48 12.66 10.66
N SER A 45 -18.68 12.13 10.40
CA SER A 45 -19.73 12.04 11.42
C SER A 45 -19.30 11.10 12.55
N ASP A 46 -19.42 11.53 13.79
CA ASP A 46 -19.10 10.76 14.98
C ASP A 46 -17.66 10.16 14.95
N PRO A 47 -16.63 11.01 14.87
CA PRO A 47 -15.25 10.58 14.65
C PRO A 47 -14.69 9.72 15.79
N LYS A 48 -15.23 9.85 17.00
CA LYS A 48 -14.79 9.04 18.16
C LYS A 48 -15.19 7.57 18.04
N ASN A 49 -16.22 7.28 17.24
CA ASN A 49 -16.70 5.92 16.97
C ASN A 49 -16.29 5.41 15.57
N LYS A 50 -15.18 5.93 15.03
CA LYS A 50 -14.60 5.47 13.76
C LYS A 50 -13.19 4.96 13.95
N ILE A 51 -12.89 3.88 13.24
CA ILE A 51 -11.52 3.36 13.05
C ILE A 51 -11.15 3.64 11.60
N ILE A 52 -10.06 4.35 11.37
CA ILE A 52 -9.60 4.73 10.03
C ILE A 52 -8.43 3.83 9.61
N LEU A 53 -8.59 3.07 8.54
CA LEU A 53 -7.51 2.36 7.88
C LEU A 53 -7.02 3.18 6.69
N ILE A 54 -5.83 3.77 6.78
CA ILE A 54 -5.19 4.50 5.68
C ILE A 54 -4.46 3.48 4.82
N TYR A 55 -4.96 3.24 3.61
CA TYR A 55 -4.34 2.29 2.68
C TYR A 55 -3.36 2.99 1.75
N ASN A 56 -2.11 2.56 1.79
CA ASN A 56 -1.03 2.99 0.92
C ASN A 56 -0.81 1.98 -0.21
N HIS A 57 -0.91 2.45 -1.45
CA HIS A 57 -0.74 1.61 -2.64
C HIS A 57 0.71 1.17 -2.87
N GLY A 58 0.90 0.11 -3.68
CA GLY A 58 2.19 -0.32 -4.18
C GLY A 58 2.82 0.67 -5.16
N GLN A 59 4.02 0.34 -5.65
CA GLN A 59 4.65 1.08 -6.75
C GLN A 59 4.14 0.57 -8.08
N ASN A 60 3.87 1.47 -9.03
CA ASN A 60 3.68 1.09 -10.42
C ASN A 60 5.02 1.15 -11.17
N GLU A 61 5.28 0.15 -12.02
CA GLU A 61 6.49 0.08 -12.85
C GLU A 61 6.35 0.91 -14.14
N ASN A 62 5.14 1.29 -14.52
CA ASN A 62 4.82 1.99 -15.76
C ASN A 62 4.54 3.47 -15.49
N ASP A 63 4.66 4.27 -16.55
CA ASP A 63 4.43 5.74 -16.54
C ASP A 63 3.01 6.18 -16.11
N MET A 64 2.17 5.26 -15.68
CA MET A 64 0.79 5.49 -15.29
C MET A 64 0.63 5.56 -13.76
N ALA A 65 1.29 6.55 -13.17
CA ALA A 65 1.33 6.78 -11.74
C ALA A 65 -0.05 6.80 -11.07
N LEU A 66 -1.04 7.33 -11.77
CA LEU A 66 -2.40 7.43 -11.26
C LEU A 66 -3.14 6.09 -11.24
N GLN A 67 -2.75 5.13 -12.09
CA GLN A 67 -3.40 3.81 -12.12
C GLN A 67 -3.04 2.92 -10.94
N SER A 68 -1.87 3.08 -10.31
CA SER A 68 -1.53 2.26 -9.14
C SER A 68 -2.39 2.56 -7.92
N CYS A 69 -2.90 3.78 -7.82
CA CYS A 69 -3.88 4.14 -6.79
C CYS A 69 -5.27 3.54 -7.05
N ALA A 70 -5.55 3.20 -8.30
CA ALA A 70 -6.84 2.67 -8.76
C ALA A 70 -6.88 1.13 -8.80
N TRP A 71 -5.84 0.45 -8.37
CA TRP A 71 -5.82 -1.02 -8.47
C TRP A 71 -6.79 -1.65 -7.48
N VAL A 72 -7.95 -1.90 -8.05
CA VAL A 72 -9.17 -2.37 -7.40
C VAL A 72 -8.98 -3.65 -6.62
N SER A 73 -8.12 -4.56 -7.08
CA SER A 73 -7.95 -5.87 -6.42
C SER A 73 -7.36 -5.78 -5.01
N MET A 74 -6.41 -4.86 -4.77
CA MET A 74 -5.81 -4.68 -3.46
C MET A 74 -6.76 -3.94 -2.52
N LEU A 75 -7.43 -2.91 -3.04
CA LEU A 75 -8.42 -2.15 -2.27
C LEU A 75 -9.63 -2.99 -1.87
N ARG A 76 -10.05 -4.00 -2.67
CA ARG A 76 -11.17 -4.87 -2.33
C ARG A 76 -10.99 -5.62 -1.02
N ASN A 77 -9.79 -6.06 -0.71
CA ASN A 77 -9.55 -6.74 0.55
C ASN A 77 -9.60 -5.78 1.74
N SER A 78 -9.05 -4.58 1.60
CA SER A 78 -9.23 -3.53 2.61
C SER A 78 -10.70 -3.10 2.71
N ALA A 79 -11.41 -3.00 1.57
CA ALA A 79 -12.83 -2.66 1.54
C ALA A 79 -13.72 -3.71 2.22
N SER A 80 -13.30 -4.99 2.29
CA SER A 80 -14.05 -6.02 3.01
C SER A 80 -14.14 -5.78 4.51
N LEU A 81 -13.25 -4.97 5.06
CA LEU A 81 -13.24 -4.57 6.48
C LEU A 81 -14.15 -3.36 6.77
N ILE A 82 -14.63 -2.66 5.74
CA ILE A 82 -15.51 -1.50 5.94
C ILE A 82 -16.78 -1.94 6.66
N ASP A 83 -17.25 -1.10 7.58
CA ASP A 83 -18.43 -1.35 8.43
C ASP A 83 -18.29 -2.56 9.39
N GLU A 84 -17.15 -3.24 9.45
CA GLU A 84 -16.86 -4.11 10.58
C GLU A 84 -16.75 -3.26 11.86
N GLU A 85 -17.18 -3.85 12.98
CA GLU A 85 -17.31 -3.13 14.25
C GLU A 85 -16.42 -3.76 15.31
N ILE A 86 -15.67 -2.92 16.03
CA ILE A 86 -14.80 -3.33 17.13
C ILE A 86 -15.07 -2.39 18.30
N ASP A 87 -15.56 -2.93 19.42
CA ASP A 87 -15.90 -2.17 20.64
C ASP A 87 -16.78 -0.93 20.33
N GLY A 88 -17.85 -1.11 19.52
CA GLY A 88 -18.75 -0.06 19.10
C GLY A 88 -18.18 0.95 18.09
N LYS A 89 -16.98 0.71 17.56
CA LYS A 89 -16.33 1.58 16.59
C LYS A 89 -16.30 0.94 15.21
N ARG A 90 -16.76 1.69 14.21
CA ARG A 90 -16.90 1.21 12.83
C ARG A 90 -15.68 1.53 11.98
N ILE A 91 -15.22 0.53 11.23
CA ILE A 91 -14.08 0.67 10.33
C ILE A 91 -14.48 1.44 9.06
N MET A 92 -13.65 2.41 8.72
CA MET A 92 -13.63 3.13 7.44
C MET A 92 -12.26 2.98 6.78
N VAL A 93 -12.23 2.89 5.45
CA VAL A 93 -10.98 2.77 4.69
C VAL A 93 -10.79 4.01 3.82
N TYR A 94 -9.64 4.64 3.98
CA TYR A 94 -9.20 5.77 3.18
C TYR A 94 -8.10 5.33 2.22
N ASN A 95 -8.36 5.39 0.92
CA ASN A 95 -7.35 5.16 -0.10
C ASN A 95 -6.44 6.39 -0.22
N PHE A 96 -5.17 6.25 0.12
CA PHE A 96 -4.21 7.33 0.05
C PHE A 96 -3.31 7.20 -1.18
N CYS A 97 -3.54 8.06 -2.15
CA CYS A 97 -2.78 8.11 -3.38
C CYS A 97 -1.61 9.09 -3.25
N THR A 98 -0.41 8.58 -3.05
CA THR A 98 0.80 9.40 -2.87
C THR A 98 1.60 9.60 -4.16
N ASN A 99 1.15 9.07 -5.29
CA ASN A 99 1.93 9.10 -6.53
C ASN A 99 2.29 10.52 -6.97
N HIS A 100 1.34 11.45 -6.93
CA HIS A 100 1.57 12.85 -7.29
C HIS A 100 2.42 13.61 -6.28
N LEU A 101 2.39 13.19 -5.01
CA LEU A 101 3.16 13.79 -3.93
C LEU A 101 4.55 13.17 -3.82
N ALA A 102 4.62 11.88 -3.96
CA ALA A 102 5.80 11.09 -3.65
C ALA A 102 6.62 10.70 -4.89
N GLY A 103 6.14 10.96 -6.11
CA GLY A 103 6.84 10.64 -7.34
C GLY A 103 7.29 9.18 -7.38
N ASP A 104 6.38 8.27 -7.36
CA ASP A 104 6.65 6.83 -7.35
C ASP A 104 7.14 6.26 -8.68
N MET A 105 7.47 7.13 -9.58
CA MET A 105 7.78 6.78 -10.95
C MET A 105 9.21 6.28 -11.12
N SER A 106 9.44 5.68 -12.26
CA SER A 106 10.75 5.18 -12.68
C SER A 106 11.86 6.19 -12.37
N PRO A 107 13.03 5.74 -11.86
CA PRO A 107 14.17 6.62 -11.65
C PRO A 107 14.70 7.29 -12.92
N LYS A 108 14.18 6.92 -14.09
CA LYS A 108 14.57 7.52 -15.38
C LYS A 108 13.85 8.84 -15.69
N LYS A 109 12.77 9.17 -14.97
CA LYS A 109 12.05 10.43 -15.14
C LYS A 109 11.91 11.09 -13.78
N ASP A 110 12.43 12.28 -13.67
CA ASP A 110 12.34 13.07 -12.43
C ASP A 110 10.96 13.75 -12.34
N TRP A 111 9.93 12.94 -12.08
CA TRP A 111 8.55 13.39 -11.92
C TRP A 111 8.35 14.28 -10.69
N TRP A 112 9.36 14.29 -9.83
CA TRP A 112 9.41 15.11 -8.63
C TRP A 112 9.37 16.59 -8.93
N THR A 113 9.87 16.99 -10.09
CA THR A 113 10.15 18.39 -10.41
C THR A 113 8.89 19.16 -10.79
N LEU A 114 7.84 18.49 -11.27
CA LEU A 114 6.74 19.19 -11.90
C LEU A 114 5.57 19.56 -10.98
N LYS A 115 5.29 18.77 -9.93
CA LYS A 115 4.14 19.01 -9.04
C LYS A 115 4.38 18.62 -7.58
N THR A 116 5.61 18.27 -7.21
CA THR A 116 5.94 17.91 -5.83
C THR A 116 5.99 19.17 -4.99
N PRO A 117 5.24 19.27 -3.89
CA PRO A 117 5.36 20.37 -2.95
C PRO A 117 6.82 20.56 -2.52
N GLU A 118 7.24 21.81 -2.33
CA GLU A 118 8.65 22.18 -2.01
C GLU A 118 9.20 21.39 -0.83
N VAL A 119 8.38 21.19 0.21
CA VAL A 119 8.72 20.44 1.43
C VAL A 119 9.16 18.99 1.14
N TYR A 120 8.79 18.42 -0.01
CA TYR A 120 9.15 17.06 -0.39
C TYR A 120 10.29 16.97 -1.40
N LYS A 121 10.76 18.08 -1.95
CA LYS A 121 11.88 18.07 -2.92
C LYS A 121 13.15 17.48 -2.30
N GLY A 122 13.90 16.73 -3.10
CA GLY A 122 15.17 16.11 -2.69
C GLY A 122 15.06 14.90 -1.77
N LYS A 123 13.87 14.55 -1.27
CA LYS A 123 13.67 13.38 -0.41
C LYS A 123 13.41 12.12 -1.23
N HIS A 124 13.84 10.96 -0.72
CA HIS A 124 13.48 9.67 -1.32
C HIS A 124 11.97 9.43 -1.24
N LYS A 125 11.41 8.73 -2.24
CA LYS A 125 9.96 8.49 -2.34
C LYS A 125 9.33 7.89 -1.07
N LEU A 126 10.02 6.99 -0.39
CA LEU A 126 9.51 6.38 0.85
C LEU A 126 9.46 7.40 2.00
N ASP A 127 10.46 8.29 2.09
CA ASP A 127 10.46 9.36 3.10
C ASP A 127 9.31 10.34 2.85
N LYS A 128 9.07 10.70 1.58
CA LYS A 128 7.95 11.55 1.19
C LYS A 128 6.61 10.92 1.54
N ARG A 129 6.46 9.62 1.27
CA ARG A 129 5.24 8.89 1.63
C ARG A 129 5.01 8.86 3.14
N VAL A 130 6.06 8.64 3.92
CA VAL A 130 5.98 8.67 5.38
C VAL A 130 5.51 10.03 5.89
N GLU A 131 6.09 11.12 5.39
CA GLU A 131 5.70 12.46 5.79
C GLU A 131 4.28 12.82 5.34
N ALA A 132 3.92 12.48 4.10
CA ALA A 132 2.57 12.70 3.60
C ALA A 132 1.50 11.92 4.41
N ASN A 133 1.83 10.72 4.90
CA ASN A 133 0.96 9.98 5.83
C ASN A 133 0.84 10.71 7.18
N LEU A 134 1.93 11.28 7.69
CA LEU A 134 1.88 12.05 8.94
C LEU A 134 0.96 13.27 8.81
N ASP A 135 1.03 13.98 7.70
CA ASP A 135 0.16 15.12 7.39
C ASP A 135 -1.30 14.68 7.29
N LEU A 136 -1.57 13.56 6.62
CA LEU A 136 -2.93 13.00 6.52
C LEU A 136 -3.48 12.58 7.88
N ILE A 137 -2.67 11.92 8.71
CA ILE A 137 -3.06 11.51 10.07
C ILE A 137 -3.41 12.73 10.92
N ASN A 138 -2.63 13.81 10.82
CA ASN A 138 -2.91 15.05 11.54
C ASN A 138 -4.26 15.67 11.09
N LYS A 139 -4.65 15.53 9.82
CA LYS A 139 -5.98 15.96 9.35
C LYS A 139 -7.10 15.15 10.00
N PHE A 140 -6.95 13.81 10.10
CA PHE A 140 -7.92 12.95 10.80
C PHE A 140 -8.01 13.28 12.28
N VAL A 141 -6.90 13.52 12.94
CA VAL A 141 -6.89 13.93 14.35
C VAL A 141 -7.58 15.27 14.53
N LYS A 142 -7.34 16.25 13.63
CA LYS A 142 -8.04 17.55 13.64
C LYS A 142 -9.55 17.39 13.40
N ALA A 143 -9.96 16.41 12.61
CA ALA A 143 -11.35 16.04 12.40
C ALA A 143 -11.99 15.30 13.60
N GLY A 144 -11.24 15.07 14.68
CA GLY A 144 -11.73 14.48 15.93
C GLY A 144 -11.51 12.96 16.07
N VAL A 145 -10.85 12.30 15.11
CA VAL A 145 -10.55 10.88 15.22
C VAL A 145 -9.41 10.65 16.23
N PRO A 146 -9.57 9.83 17.27
CA PRO A 146 -8.51 9.51 18.20
C PRO A 146 -7.32 8.81 17.50
N ARG A 147 -6.08 9.18 17.85
CA ARG A 147 -4.88 8.59 17.25
C ARG A 147 -4.83 7.07 17.31
N LYS A 148 -5.25 6.47 18.43
CA LYS A 148 -5.32 5.03 18.62
C LYS A 148 -6.30 4.32 17.65
N GLN A 149 -7.22 5.06 17.05
CA GLN A 149 -8.21 4.55 16.09
C GLN A 149 -7.78 4.76 14.63
N ILE A 150 -6.58 5.29 14.38
CA ILE A 150 -6.02 5.46 13.05
C ILE A 150 -4.95 4.40 12.83
N PHE A 151 -5.04 3.64 11.75
CA PHE A 151 -4.09 2.61 11.38
C PHE A 151 -3.52 2.90 9.99
N ILE A 152 -2.21 2.74 9.86
CA ILE A 152 -1.55 2.83 8.56
C ILE A 152 -1.42 1.43 7.97
N THR A 153 -1.86 1.25 6.73
CA THR A 153 -1.78 -0.03 6.02
C THR A 153 -1.19 0.16 4.64
N GLY A 154 -0.70 -0.90 4.02
CA GLY A 154 -0.26 -0.79 2.65
C GLY A 154 0.34 -2.06 2.06
N HIS A 155 0.34 -2.10 0.72
CA HIS A 155 0.88 -3.19 -0.07
C HIS A 155 2.19 -2.80 -0.75
N SER A 156 3.12 -3.73 -0.87
CA SER A 156 4.37 -3.52 -1.64
C SER A 156 5.16 -2.31 -1.11
N CYS A 157 5.40 -1.28 -1.93
CA CYS A 157 5.97 0.00 -1.44
C CYS A 157 5.13 0.64 -0.33
N GLY A 158 3.80 0.50 -0.37
CA GLY A 158 2.93 0.93 0.72
C GLY A 158 3.18 0.16 2.01
N GLY A 159 3.42 -1.16 1.91
CA GLY A 159 3.81 -1.99 3.05
C GLY A 159 5.17 -1.57 3.65
N LYS A 160 6.14 -1.22 2.79
CA LYS A 160 7.42 -0.68 3.24
C LYS A 160 7.27 0.69 3.89
N THR A 161 6.39 1.55 3.34
CA THR A 161 6.01 2.84 3.93
C THR A 161 5.42 2.64 5.33
N THR A 162 4.52 1.66 5.49
CA THR A 162 3.92 1.32 6.79
C THR A 162 4.99 0.98 7.83
N LEU A 163 5.95 0.10 7.49
CA LEU A 163 7.03 -0.28 8.40
C LEU A 163 7.91 0.93 8.79
N LEU A 164 8.29 1.76 7.82
CA LEU A 164 9.06 2.97 8.08
C LEU A 164 8.28 3.99 8.91
N PHE A 165 7.00 4.18 8.62
CA PHE A 165 6.16 5.08 9.41
C PHE A 165 6.10 4.64 10.87
N MET A 166 5.87 3.35 11.10
CA MET A 166 5.77 2.79 12.45
C MET A 166 7.11 2.82 13.22
N SER A 167 8.24 2.81 12.51
CA SER A 167 9.56 2.97 13.14
C SER A 167 9.88 4.42 13.51
N ARG A 168 9.32 5.40 12.78
CA ARG A 168 9.58 6.83 12.99
C ARG A 168 8.55 7.51 13.89
N TYR A 169 7.29 7.08 13.78
CA TYR A 169 6.15 7.75 14.39
C TYR A 169 5.18 6.77 15.09
N PRO A 170 5.69 5.89 15.97
CA PRO A 170 4.88 4.82 16.57
C PRO A 170 3.67 5.34 17.37
N ASP A 171 3.80 6.54 17.98
CA ASP A 171 2.76 7.12 18.83
C ASP A 171 1.73 7.98 18.06
N LYS A 172 1.86 8.09 16.75
CA LYS A 172 0.96 8.91 15.93
C LYS A 172 -0.28 8.16 15.46
N VAL A 173 -0.28 6.83 15.59
CA VAL A 173 -1.37 5.94 15.16
C VAL A 173 -1.58 4.79 16.15
N GLY A 174 -2.68 4.07 16.02
CA GLY A 174 -2.96 2.84 16.79
C GLY A 174 -2.07 1.69 16.39
N GLY A 175 -1.69 1.58 15.12
CA GLY A 175 -0.84 0.50 14.64
C GLY A 175 -0.59 0.52 13.14
N GLY A 176 0.13 -0.49 12.65
CA GLY A 176 0.46 -0.68 11.25
C GLY A 176 0.16 -2.09 10.75
N ILE A 177 -0.31 -2.21 9.51
CA ILE A 177 -0.54 -3.49 8.83
C ILE A 177 0.18 -3.46 7.47
N SER A 178 1.21 -4.28 7.34
CA SER A 178 2.07 -4.33 6.15
C SER A 178 1.77 -5.58 5.32
N TYR A 179 1.44 -5.38 4.04
CA TYR A 179 1.19 -6.47 3.11
C TYR A 179 2.34 -6.56 2.10
N MET A 180 3.03 -7.73 2.03
CA MET A 180 4.07 -8.03 1.05
C MET A 180 5.03 -6.86 0.81
N HIS A 181 5.58 -6.29 1.86
CA HIS A 181 6.43 -5.10 1.80
C HIS A 181 7.59 -5.26 0.80
N ALA A 182 7.71 -4.33 -0.13
CA ALA A 182 8.79 -4.31 -1.12
C ALA A 182 8.85 -2.94 -1.80
N CYS A 183 10.05 -2.40 -2.06
CA CYS A 183 10.16 -1.14 -2.81
C CYS A 183 11.45 -0.98 -3.62
N PHE A 184 12.28 -2.02 -3.71
CA PHE A 184 13.58 -2.00 -4.37
C PHE A 184 13.65 -2.95 -5.58
N GLY A 185 12.49 -3.24 -6.20
CA GLY A 185 12.39 -4.11 -7.36
C GLY A 185 12.31 -5.60 -7.00
N LYS A 186 12.31 -6.45 -8.01
CA LYS A 186 12.13 -7.91 -7.90
C LYS A 186 13.41 -8.60 -7.41
N LEU A 187 13.89 -8.28 -6.21
CA LEU A 187 15.18 -8.70 -5.67
C LEU A 187 15.28 -10.22 -5.52
N SER A 188 14.27 -10.84 -4.91
CA SER A 188 14.28 -12.28 -4.65
C SER A 188 14.39 -13.09 -5.93
N HIS A 189 13.65 -12.71 -6.99
CA HIS A 189 13.72 -13.35 -8.30
C HIS A 189 15.01 -13.00 -9.05
N LYS A 190 15.37 -11.71 -9.14
CA LYS A 190 16.48 -11.21 -9.94
C LYS A 190 17.83 -11.76 -9.47
N TYR A 191 18.01 -11.88 -8.17
CA TYR A 191 19.26 -12.37 -7.57
C TYR A 191 19.19 -13.83 -7.12
N LYS A 192 18.11 -14.55 -7.52
CA LYS A 192 17.94 -15.99 -7.28
C LYS A 192 18.13 -16.38 -5.81
N VAL A 193 17.51 -15.64 -4.89
CA VAL A 193 17.68 -15.79 -3.44
C VAL A 193 17.44 -17.23 -2.98
N LYS A 194 16.40 -17.90 -3.49
CA LYS A 194 16.13 -19.31 -3.18
C LYS A 194 17.30 -20.27 -3.53
N LYS A 195 18.06 -19.95 -4.61
CA LYS A 195 19.17 -20.78 -5.07
C LYS A 195 20.48 -20.44 -4.38
N LEU A 196 20.75 -19.16 -4.17
CA LEU A 196 22.05 -18.66 -3.70
C LEU A 196 22.11 -18.40 -2.20
N GLY A 197 20.96 -18.35 -1.52
CA GLY A 197 20.84 -17.82 -0.16
C GLY A 197 20.79 -16.28 -0.15
N VAL A 198 20.38 -15.74 1.00
CA VAL A 198 20.18 -14.30 1.20
C VAL A 198 21.48 -13.53 1.04
N GLU A 199 22.53 -13.97 1.72
CA GLU A 199 23.83 -13.28 1.77
C GLU A 199 24.44 -13.11 0.36
N LYS A 200 24.64 -14.21 -0.37
CA LYS A 200 25.22 -14.17 -1.73
C LYS A 200 24.34 -13.38 -2.71
N ALA A 201 23.05 -13.45 -2.56
CA ALA A 201 22.12 -12.67 -3.39
C ALA A 201 22.27 -11.17 -3.15
N MET A 202 22.37 -10.75 -1.88
CA MET A 202 22.54 -9.35 -1.50
C MET A 202 23.92 -8.82 -1.86
N GLU A 203 24.96 -9.62 -1.77
CA GLU A 203 26.27 -9.26 -2.28
C GLU A 203 26.25 -8.96 -3.78
N LYS A 204 25.58 -9.80 -4.59
CA LYS A 204 25.38 -9.54 -6.02
C LYS A 204 24.57 -8.27 -6.28
N PHE A 205 23.56 -8.00 -5.48
CA PHE A 205 22.80 -6.76 -5.56
C PHE A 205 23.69 -5.55 -5.27
N ARG A 206 24.46 -5.60 -4.19
CA ARG A 206 25.42 -4.56 -3.79
C ARG A 206 26.44 -4.27 -4.87
N LYS A 207 27.08 -5.32 -5.44
CA LYS A 207 28.07 -5.17 -6.52
C LYS A 207 27.48 -4.46 -7.74
N LYS A 208 26.22 -4.73 -8.07
CA LYS A 208 25.57 -4.14 -9.25
C LYS A 208 24.94 -2.78 -9.01
N TRP A 209 24.38 -2.55 -7.83
CA TRP A 209 23.56 -1.38 -7.48
C TRP A 209 23.83 -0.94 -6.04
N LYS A 210 25.06 -0.47 -5.78
CA LYS A 210 25.52 -0.10 -4.44
C LYS A 210 24.58 0.90 -3.74
N GLY A 211 24.21 2.00 -4.39
CA GLY A 211 23.35 3.03 -3.81
C GLY A 211 21.98 2.50 -3.37
N PRO A 212 21.20 1.85 -4.28
CA PRO A 212 19.93 1.22 -3.90
C PRO A 212 20.07 0.12 -2.84
N HIS A 213 21.17 -0.65 -2.85
CA HIS A 213 21.43 -1.65 -1.81
C HIS A 213 21.62 -0.99 -0.45
N ASP A 214 22.52 -0.02 -0.36
CA ASP A 214 22.86 0.63 0.90
C ASP A 214 21.66 1.41 1.48
N LEU A 215 20.86 2.04 0.62
CA LEU A 215 19.63 2.70 1.02
C LEU A 215 18.61 1.70 1.59
N ARG A 216 18.42 0.55 0.90
CA ARG A 216 17.54 -0.52 1.41
C ARG A 216 18.00 -1.02 2.78
N GLN A 217 19.31 -1.25 2.91
CA GLN A 217 19.91 -1.71 4.17
C GLN A 217 19.67 -0.69 5.28
N LYS A 218 20.01 0.58 5.03
CA LYS A 218 19.77 1.68 5.98
C LYS A 218 18.32 1.72 6.47
N MET A 219 17.35 1.58 5.56
CA MET A 219 15.93 1.58 5.92
C MET A 219 15.52 0.32 6.71
N ASN A 220 16.09 -0.83 6.39
CA ASN A 220 15.84 -2.06 7.15
C ASN A 220 16.41 -1.94 8.57
N ASP A 221 17.62 -1.42 8.72
CA ASP A 221 18.28 -1.21 10.01
C ASP A 221 17.50 -0.19 10.85
N GLU A 222 17.01 0.88 10.22
CA GLU A 222 16.14 1.85 10.87
C GLU A 222 14.88 1.21 11.43
N ILE A 223 14.19 0.38 10.62
CA ILE A 223 12.99 -0.35 11.06
C ILE A 223 13.34 -1.31 12.19
N LYS A 224 14.41 -2.10 12.05
CA LYS A 224 14.84 -3.08 13.06
C LYS A 224 15.16 -2.43 14.41
N ASN A 225 15.83 -1.30 14.39
CA ASN A 225 16.29 -0.63 15.60
C ASN A 225 15.19 0.21 16.28
N ASN A 226 14.28 0.79 15.52
CA ASN A 226 13.35 1.79 16.03
C ASN A 226 11.91 1.31 16.15
N LEU A 227 11.54 0.20 15.50
CA LEU A 227 10.17 -0.30 15.57
C LEU A 227 9.95 -0.99 16.92
N LYS A 228 9.26 -0.29 17.85
CA LYS A 228 8.96 -0.76 19.21
C LYS A 228 7.48 -1.12 19.39
N THR A 229 6.62 -0.57 18.54
CA THR A 229 5.17 -0.81 18.59
C THR A 229 4.81 -2.02 17.74
N PRO A 230 3.93 -2.92 18.20
CA PRO A 230 3.51 -4.07 17.42
C PRO A 230 2.98 -3.69 16.04
N VAL A 231 3.43 -4.40 15.00
CA VAL A 231 2.97 -4.30 13.62
C VAL A 231 2.56 -5.69 13.13
N LEU A 232 1.44 -5.77 12.42
CA LEU A 232 1.03 -6.97 11.72
C LEU A 232 1.63 -6.97 10.31
N ALA A 233 2.44 -7.97 9.97
CA ALA A 233 3.09 -8.07 8.67
C ALA A 233 2.75 -9.39 7.97
N PHE A 234 2.24 -9.32 6.75
CA PHE A 234 2.03 -10.47 5.89
C PHE A 234 3.16 -10.59 4.89
N THR A 235 3.75 -11.77 4.78
CA THR A 235 4.84 -12.07 3.84
C THR A 235 4.60 -13.41 3.15
N HIS A 236 5.26 -13.62 1.99
CA HIS A 236 5.20 -14.88 1.28
C HIS A 236 6.60 -15.29 0.81
N PRO A 237 7.08 -16.52 1.10
CA PRO A 237 8.45 -16.95 0.78
C PRO A 237 8.76 -16.98 -0.73
N ARG A 238 7.74 -17.10 -1.58
CA ARG A 238 7.88 -17.03 -3.04
C ARG A 238 7.57 -15.66 -3.64
N ASP A 239 7.47 -14.62 -2.80
CA ASP A 239 7.38 -13.26 -3.32
C ASP A 239 8.63 -12.95 -4.16
N LYS A 240 8.39 -12.59 -5.42
CA LYS A 240 9.46 -12.27 -6.38
C LYS A 240 10.26 -11.02 -6.01
N TYR A 241 9.70 -10.15 -5.18
CA TYR A 241 10.36 -8.92 -4.73
C TYR A 241 11.23 -9.18 -3.51
N GLU A 242 10.66 -9.40 -2.33
CA GLU A 242 11.40 -9.62 -1.10
C GLU A 242 11.50 -11.12 -0.74
N GLY A 243 10.42 -11.90 -0.77
CA GLY A 243 10.43 -13.33 -0.46
C GLY A 243 11.17 -13.63 0.85
N LEU A 244 12.17 -14.52 0.79
CA LEU A 244 13.01 -14.87 1.94
C LEU A 244 13.85 -13.70 2.47
N LEU A 245 14.00 -12.61 1.69
CA LEU A 245 14.64 -11.39 2.17
C LEU A 245 13.83 -10.66 3.23
N SER A 246 12.64 -11.15 3.58
CA SER A 246 11.78 -10.60 4.65
C SER A 246 11.98 -11.27 6.00
N ASP A 247 12.86 -12.29 6.09
CA ASP A 247 13.00 -13.10 7.31
C ASP A 247 13.54 -12.30 8.51
N TRP A 248 14.30 -11.23 8.25
CA TRP A 248 14.75 -10.29 9.27
C TRP A 248 13.63 -9.62 10.09
N LEU A 249 12.39 -9.65 9.60
CA LEU A 249 11.24 -9.15 10.37
C LEU A 249 10.98 -9.97 11.64
N GLU A 250 11.38 -11.23 11.68
CA GLU A 250 11.23 -12.10 12.85
C GLU A 250 12.14 -11.67 14.01
N GLU A 251 13.20 -10.92 13.71
CA GLU A 251 14.14 -10.41 14.70
C GLU A 251 13.63 -9.15 15.43
N ILE A 252 12.48 -8.58 14.99
CA ILE A 252 11.93 -7.36 15.55
C ILE A 252 10.99 -7.70 16.72
N PRO A 253 11.28 -7.27 17.95
CA PRO A 253 10.39 -7.47 19.07
C PRO A 253 8.98 -6.90 18.80
N GLY A 254 7.95 -7.71 19.06
CA GLY A 254 6.56 -7.29 18.85
C GLY A 254 6.06 -7.37 17.41
N MET A 255 6.87 -7.75 16.45
CA MET A 255 6.41 -7.98 15.08
C MET A 255 5.53 -9.24 15.04
N LYS A 256 4.26 -9.07 14.67
CA LYS A 256 3.36 -10.19 14.38
C LYS A 256 3.45 -10.50 12.87
N ARG A 257 4.41 -11.36 12.51
CA ARG A 257 4.59 -11.79 11.12
C ARG A 257 3.72 -13.00 10.81
N ILE A 258 2.93 -12.89 9.74
CA ILE A 258 2.17 -13.99 9.15
C ILE A 258 2.86 -14.40 7.86
N VAL A 259 3.43 -15.58 7.83
CA VAL A 259 4.03 -16.15 6.61
C VAL A 259 2.95 -16.92 5.86
N ILE A 260 2.51 -16.38 4.74
CA ILE A 260 1.54 -17.03 3.88
C ILE A 260 2.27 -18.08 3.04
N SER A 261 1.86 -19.33 3.13
CA SER A 261 2.44 -20.43 2.35
C SER A 261 1.42 -21.00 1.34
N GLU A 262 1.91 -21.81 0.39
CA GLU A 262 1.05 -22.52 -0.57
C GLU A 262 0.00 -23.41 0.08
N ASN A 263 0.36 -23.97 1.23
CA ASN A 263 -0.49 -24.89 1.98
C ASN A 263 -1.32 -24.18 3.05
N TYR A 264 -1.28 -22.84 3.07
CA TYR A 264 -2.04 -22.09 4.05
C TYR A 264 -3.54 -22.33 3.86
N LYS A 265 -4.15 -22.82 4.92
CA LYS A 265 -5.59 -23.03 5.01
C LYS A 265 -6.13 -22.18 6.15
N ILE A 266 -7.19 -21.46 5.89
CA ILE A 266 -8.00 -20.85 6.94
C ILE A 266 -9.30 -21.62 7.01
N ASN A 267 -9.66 -22.08 8.21
CA ASN A 267 -10.86 -22.90 8.44
C ASN A 267 -10.95 -24.10 7.48
N GLY A 268 -9.82 -24.75 7.22
CA GLY A 268 -9.74 -25.93 6.34
C GLY A 268 -9.79 -25.62 4.83
N LYS A 269 -10.03 -24.38 4.43
CA LYS A 269 -10.11 -24.00 3.01
C LYS A 269 -8.76 -23.51 2.49
N LYS A 270 -8.32 -24.10 1.37
CA LYS A 270 -7.12 -23.65 0.66
C LYS A 270 -7.36 -22.27 0.05
N CYS A 271 -6.38 -21.36 0.21
CA CYS A 271 -6.46 -20.03 -0.38
C CYS A 271 -6.20 -20.09 -1.89
N ILE A 272 -7.25 -20.24 -2.68
CA ILE A 272 -7.21 -20.28 -4.14
C ILE A 272 -7.90 -19.03 -4.66
N ARG A 273 -7.24 -18.30 -5.55
CA ARG A 273 -7.85 -17.14 -6.21
C ARG A 273 -8.90 -17.60 -7.23
N LYS A 274 -10.17 -17.25 -7.00
CA LYS A 274 -11.25 -17.46 -7.99
C LYS A 274 -11.30 -16.30 -8.99
N GLY A 275 -11.44 -16.59 -10.28
CA GLY A 275 -11.89 -15.60 -11.27
C GLY A 275 -10.86 -15.08 -12.27
N TYR A 276 -9.61 -15.44 -12.14
CA TYR A 276 -8.60 -15.39 -13.20
C TYR A 276 -7.96 -16.75 -13.25
N ASP A 277 -7.43 -17.16 -14.42
CA ASP A 277 -6.64 -18.37 -14.53
C ASP A 277 -5.30 -18.20 -13.76
N TRP A 278 -5.44 -18.11 -12.47
CA TRP A 278 -4.40 -18.00 -11.48
C TRP A 278 -4.24 -19.39 -10.88
N SER A 279 -4.14 -20.37 -11.77
CA SER A 279 -3.90 -21.76 -11.42
C SER A 279 -2.68 -21.94 -10.52
N GLU A 280 -1.87 -20.86 -10.35
CA GLU A 280 -0.72 -20.85 -9.47
C GLU A 280 -0.67 -19.58 -8.61
N PRO A 281 -1.47 -19.48 -7.55
CA PRO A 281 -1.34 -18.39 -6.56
C PRO A 281 0.09 -18.25 -6.04
N VAL A 282 0.81 -19.33 -6.04
CA VAL A 282 2.18 -19.47 -5.58
C VAL A 282 3.22 -18.75 -6.45
N LYS A 283 3.02 -18.69 -7.77
CA LYS A 283 3.94 -17.96 -8.66
C LYS A 283 3.90 -16.45 -8.44
N LYS A 284 2.84 -15.95 -7.81
CA LYS A 284 2.63 -14.52 -7.57
C LYS A 284 2.47 -14.19 -6.08
N GLY A 285 3.33 -14.77 -5.26
CA GLY A 285 3.32 -14.54 -3.81
C GLY A 285 3.23 -13.07 -3.39
N HIS A 286 3.74 -12.15 -4.22
CA HIS A 286 3.61 -10.72 -3.99
C HIS A 286 2.18 -10.19 -4.05
N ASP A 287 1.33 -10.84 -4.84
CA ASP A 287 -0.05 -10.39 -5.07
C ASP A 287 -1.07 -11.23 -4.27
N MET A 288 -0.63 -11.98 -3.26
CA MET A 288 -1.49 -12.87 -2.47
C MET A 288 -2.61 -12.12 -1.74
N ASP A 289 -2.32 -10.90 -1.28
CA ASP A 289 -3.28 -10.03 -0.62
C ASP A 289 -4.33 -9.42 -1.57
N THR A 290 -4.19 -9.64 -2.87
CA THR A 290 -5.16 -9.15 -3.87
C THR A 290 -6.30 -10.12 -4.16
N GLY A 291 -6.19 -11.38 -3.75
CA GLY A 291 -7.18 -12.42 -3.97
C GLY A 291 -8.31 -12.36 -2.93
N LEU A 292 -9.53 -12.74 -3.34
CA LEU A 292 -10.68 -12.83 -2.42
C LEU A 292 -10.42 -13.73 -1.22
N CYS A 293 -9.59 -14.75 -1.40
CA CYS A 293 -9.18 -15.66 -0.36
C CYS A 293 -8.45 -14.95 0.79
N PHE A 294 -7.80 -13.81 0.53
CA PHE A 294 -7.13 -13.04 1.56
C PHE A 294 -8.10 -12.53 2.64
N GLN A 295 -9.39 -12.40 2.32
CA GLN A 295 -10.42 -12.00 3.29
C GLN A 295 -10.57 -13.01 4.45
N TYR A 296 -10.10 -14.25 4.28
CA TYR A 296 -10.01 -15.19 5.40
C TYR A 296 -9.03 -14.74 6.51
N TYR A 297 -8.17 -13.77 6.24
CA TYR A 297 -7.32 -13.13 7.26
C TYR A 297 -8.02 -11.98 8.01
N ASN A 298 -9.23 -11.59 7.60
CA ASN A 298 -9.95 -10.51 8.27
C ASN A 298 -10.04 -10.71 9.78
N PRO A 299 -10.36 -11.90 10.34
CA PRO A 299 -10.35 -12.10 11.78
C PRO A 299 -9.02 -11.74 12.43
N VAL A 300 -7.89 -12.14 11.83
CA VAL A 300 -6.55 -11.83 12.34
C VAL A 300 -6.27 -10.34 12.33
N ILE A 301 -6.76 -9.63 11.31
CA ILE A 301 -6.63 -8.17 11.19
C ILE A 301 -7.51 -7.48 12.22
N LEU A 302 -8.76 -7.92 12.39
CA LEU A 302 -9.70 -7.36 13.37
C LEU A 302 -9.19 -7.57 14.80
N ASP A 303 -8.69 -8.77 15.14
CA ASP A 303 -8.08 -9.07 16.43
C ASP A 303 -6.88 -8.17 16.73
N TYR A 304 -6.02 -7.95 15.69
CA TYR A 304 -4.90 -7.04 15.83
C TYR A 304 -5.37 -5.61 16.11
N ILE A 305 -6.35 -5.10 15.35
CA ILE A 305 -6.89 -3.77 15.57
C ILE A 305 -7.51 -3.66 16.96
N ALA A 306 -8.32 -4.64 17.38
CA ALA A 306 -8.95 -4.69 18.70
C ALA A 306 -7.90 -4.63 19.83
N SER A 307 -6.78 -5.32 19.68
CA SER A 307 -5.69 -5.29 20.67
C SER A 307 -5.00 -3.93 20.79
N ARG A 308 -5.18 -3.03 19.82
CA ARG A 308 -4.47 -1.76 19.73
C ARG A 308 -5.31 -0.54 20.12
N ILE A 309 -6.63 -0.62 20.00
CA ILE A 309 -7.55 0.49 20.32
C ILE A 309 -7.96 0.57 21.80
N LYS A 310 -7.60 -0.43 22.57
CA LYS A 310 -7.86 -0.50 24.04
C LYS A 310 -7.08 0.57 24.81
#